data_dcd9f3e89ccd7b1c0b8065adeee1b1db
#
_entry.id   dcd9f3e89ccd7b1c0b8065adeee1b1db
#
_cell.length_a   1.000
_cell.length_b   1.000
_cell.length_c   1.000
_cell.angle_alpha   90.00
_cell.angle_beta   90.00
_cell.angle_gamma   90.00
#
_symmetry.space_group_name_H-M   'P 1'
#
loop_
_entity.id
_entity.type
_entity.pdbx_description
1 polymer ?
#
loop_
_entity_poly.entity_id
_entity_poly.type
_entity_poly.pdbx_seq_one_letter_code
_entity_poly.pdbx_strand_id
1 'polypeptide(L)'
;MIIIYRFLINFIIILSPIIIFIRLIKKKEHPIRFKEKFCFFSKKRGKGKLIWFHGASVGEIISVMPLIEKLEKKKSIQKILLTSSTLSSASIFKKFNLKKTIHQFFPIDSKFLTKKFLDYWKPSIAIFIESEIWPNMFIEIKKKSIPLVLLNARVTKKAFNKWFKIKKFSNYIFSKIDIAYPQNFETLKYLKKFEVSKVKIIGNLKFSENKNDKTTSLSKSFIKQINNKKVWCASSTHADEELICAKVHINLKKKYQNLLTIIIPRHTNRVEEITNKIQKLGLNVMSHSLNKEILKDTDIYIVDTYGETQKFYKISNPVFLGGSL
;
A
#
# COMPACT_ATOMS: atom_id res chain seq x y z
N MET A 1 -16.58 3.36 26.80
CA MET A 1 -15.51 3.39 25.76
C MET A 1 -15.87 4.29 24.57
N ILE A 2 -17.03 4.15 23.90
CA ILE A 2 -17.36 5.04 22.74
C ILE A 2 -17.46 6.51 23.13
N ILE A 3 -17.95 6.82 24.33
CA ILE A 3 -18.02 8.20 24.85
C ILE A 3 -16.60 8.78 25.02
N ILE A 4 -15.69 8.00 25.62
CA ILE A 4 -14.28 8.39 25.80
C ILE A 4 -13.61 8.60 24.42
N TYR A 5 -13.83 7.69 23.46
CA TYR A 5 -13.33 7.85 22.11
C TYR A 5 -13.83 9.15 21.45
N ARG A 6 -15.12 9.45 21.57
CA ARG A 6 -15.71 10.69 21.04
C ARG A 6 -15.15 11.93 21.71
N PHE A 7 -14.96 11.89 23.00
CA PHE A 7 -14.33 12.99 23.73
C PHE A 7 -12.92 13.26 23.21
N LEU A 8 -12.09 12.21 23.07
CA LEU A 8 -10.73 12.33 22.53
C LEU A 8 -10.72 12.89 21.10
N ILE A 9 -11.61 12.41 20.23
CA ILE A 9 -11.71 12.90 18.86
C ILE A 9 -12.15 14.36 18.82
N ASN A 10 -13.12 14.77 19.65
CA ASN A 10 -13.53 16.16 19.73
C ASN A 10 -12.40 17.06 20.24
N PHE A 11 -11.62 16.60 21.20
CA PHE A 11 -10.42 17.30 21.67
C PHE A 11 -9.39 17.48 20.54
N ILE A 12 -9.14 16.43 19.74
CA ILE A 12 -8.29 16.52 18.55
C ILE A 12 -8.83 17.53 17.53
N ILE A 13 -10.14 17.65 17.37
CA ILE A 13 -10.75 18.65 16.48
C ILE A 13 -10.47 20.07 16.98
N ILE A 14 -10.56 20.32 18.27
CA ILE A 14 -10.23 21.62 18.86
C ILE A 14 -8.76 21.97 18.60
N LEU A 15 -7.86 21.00 18.71
CA LEU A 15 -6.42 21.18 18.42
C LEU A 15 -6.07 21.16 16.92
N SER A 16 -7.02 20.78 16.08
CA SER A 16 -6.75 20.57 14.64
C SER A 16 -6.23 21.81 13.90
N PRO A 17 -6.58 23.07 14.21
CA PRO A 17 -5.98 24.22 13.56
C PRO A 17 -4.47 24.28 13.75
N ILE A 18 -3.99 24.03 14.97
CA ILE A 18 -2.56 24.01 15.29
C ILE A 18 -1.87 22.83 14.58
N ILE A 19 -2.48 21.65 14.66
CA ILE A 19 -1.94 20.43 14.02
C ILE A 19 -1.83 20.64 12.50
N ILE A 20 -2.85 21.19 11.86
CA ILE A 20 -2.86 21.43 10.41
C ILE A 20 -1.83 22.50 10.05
N PHE A 21 -1.73 23.58 10.80
CA PHE A 21 -0.73 24.62 10.56
C PHE A 21 0.70 24.04 10.56
N ILE A 22 1.05 23.26 11.60
CA ILE A 22 2.36 22.58 11.66
C ILE A 22 2.55 21.62 10.47
N ARG A 23 1.50 20.89 10.07
CA ARG A 23 1.57 19.96 8.93
C ARG A 23 1.69 20.69 7.59
N LEU A 24 1.11 21.87 7.44
CA LEU A 24 1.26 22.73 6.26
C LEU A 24 2.70 23.24 6.14
N ILE A 25 3.29 23.77 7.23
CA ILE A 25 4.69 24.20 7.27
C ILE A 25 5.61 23.03 6.86
N LYS A 26 5.37 21.83 7.42
CA LYS A 26 6.15 20.62 7.11
C LYS A 26 5.82 20.00 5.73
N LYS A 27 5.03 20.67 4.89
CA LYS A 27 4.56 20.15 3.57
C LYS A 27 3.93 18.74 3.64
N LYS A 28 3.35 18.39 4.78
CA LYS A 28 2.68 17.09 5.02
C LYS A 28 1.16 17.17 4.86
N GLU A 29 0.64 18.33 4.45
CA GLU A 29 -0.79 18.56 4.23
C GLU A 29 -1.00 19.35 2.92
N HIS A 30 -2.17 19.15 2.28
CA HIS A 30 -2.50 19.90 1.07
C HIS A 30 -3.00 21.30 1.43
N PRO A 31 -2.46 22.40 0.86
CA PRO A 31 -2.75 23.77 1.31
C PRO A 31 -4.22 24.17 1.18
N ILE A 32 -4.96 23.60 0.24
CA ILE A 32 -6.38 23.91 0.01
C ILE A 32 -7.27 22.75 0.44
N ARG A 33 -6.91 21.51 0.04
CA ARG A 33 -7.78 20.34 0.19
C ARG A 33 -7.82 19.76 1.61
N PHE A 34 -6.99 20.24 2.56
CA PHE A 34 -7.11 19.84 3.97
C PHE A 34 -8.52 20.08 4.53
N LYS A 35 -9.24 21.09 4.01
CA LYS A 35 -10.63 21.40 4.37
C LYS A 35 -11.59 20.24 4.13
N GLU A 36 -11.25 19.33 3.21
CA GLU A 36 -12.05 18.13 2.93
C GLU A 36 -12.17 17.21 4.16
N LYS A 37 -11.16 17.22 5.06
CA LYS A 37 -11.17 16.48 6.34
C LYS A 37 -12.23 16.99 7.32
N PHE A 38 -12.70 18.22 7.10
CA PHE A 38 -13.80 18.86 7.84
C PHE A 38 -15.10 18.86 7.04
N CYS A 39 -15.19 18.02 6.00
CA CYS A 39 -16.36 17.93 5.12
C CYS A 39 -16.71 19.25 4.40
N PHE A 40 -15.68 20.01 3.97
CA PHE A 40 -15.82 21.00 2.90
C PHE A 40 -15.56 20.29 1.59
N PHE A 41 -16.63 19.98 0.87
CA PHE A 41 -16.55 19.13 -0.32
C PHE A 41 -16.06 19.92 -1.53
N SER A 42 -14.92 19.51 -2.11
CA SER A 42 -14.37 20.12 -3.32
C SER A 42 -14.93 19.53 -4.61
N LYS A 43 -15.65 18.42 -4.52
CA LYS A 43 -16.22 17.69 -5.65
C LYS A 43 -17.72 17.46 -5.46
N LYS A 44 -18.47 17.56 -6.56
CA LYS A 44 -19.91 17.29 -6.58
C LYS A 44 -20.17 15.77 -6.55
N ARG A 45 -21.13 15.37 -5.75
CA ARG A 45 -21.54 13.97 -5.59
C ARG A 45 -22.02 13.33 -6.91
N GLY A 46 -22.75 14.08 -7.74
CA GLY A 46 -23.40 13.56 -8.93
C GLY A 46 -24.61 12.66 -8.62
N LYS A 47 -25.28 12.15 -9.68
CA LYS A 47 -26.44 11.25 -9.58
C LYS A 47 -26.01 9.78 -9.60
N GLY A 48 -26.90 8.89 -9.17
CA GLY A 48 -26.77 7.43 -9.33
C GLY A 48 -26.07 6.72 -8.16
N LYS A 49 -25.86 5.40 -8.29
CA LYS A 49 -25.23 4.54 -7.30
C LYS A 49 -23.74 4.87 -7.16
N LEU A 50 -23.27 4.99 -5.92
CA LEU A 50 -21.90 5.32 -5.60
C LEU A 50 -21.27 4.19 -4.77
N ILE A 51 -20.16 3.65 -5.25
CA ILE A 51 -19.32 2.72 -4.48
C ILE A 51 -18.24 3.54 -3.81
N TRP A 52 -18.07 3.38 -2.50
CA TRP A 52 -17.06 4.08 -1.74
C TRP A 52 -15.95 3.14 -1.29
N PHE A 53 -14.70 3.48 -1.63
CA PHE A 53 -13.48 2.85 -1.15
C PHE A 53 -12.74 3.78 -0.20
N HIS A 54 -12.22 3.25 0.89
CA HIS A 54 -11.33 3.96 1.80
C HIS A 54 -10.05 3.17 2.04
N GLY A 55 -8.90 3.81 1.78
CA GLY A 55 -7.58 3.33 2.13
C GLY A 55 -6.68 4.50 2.52
N ALA A 56 -6.02 4.46 3.67
CA ALA A 56 -5.25 5.57 4.18
C ALA A 56 -3.90 5.75 3.48
N SER A 57 -3.21 4.65 3.18
CA SER A 57 -1.84 4.62 2.68
C SER A 57 -1.74 4.41 1.17
N VAL A 58 -0.56 4.72 0.61
CA VAL A 58 -0.22 4.44 -0.79
C VAL A 58 -0.39 2.96 -1.13
N GLY A 59 0.09 2.06 -0.25
CA GLY A 59 0.01 0.62 -0.48
C GLY A 59 -1.43 0.10 -0.54
N GLU A 60 -2.32 0.62 0.31
CA GLU A 60 -3.74 0.28 0.31
C GLU A 60 -4.43 0.76 -0.97
N ILE A 61 -4.14 1.99 -1.40
CA ILE A 61 -4.68 2.53 -2.65
C ILE A 61 -4.24 1.69 -3.84
N ILE A 62 -2.93 1.41 -3.98
CA ILE A 62 -2.40 0.60 -5.08
C ILE A 62 -3.05 -0.80 -5.09
N SER A 63 -3.21 -1.42 -3.92
CA SER A 63 -3.78 -2.78 -3.84
C SER A 63 -5.21 -2.89 -4.35
N VAL A 64 -5.99 -1.81 -4.31
CA VAL A 64 -7.40 -1.79 -4.74
C VAL A 64 -7.58 -1.23 -6.16
N MET A 65 -6.56 -0.58 -6.72
CA MET A 65 -6.66 0.03 -8.06
C MET A 65 -7.09 -0.94 -9.15
N PRO A 66 -6.57 -2.19 -9.25
CA PRO A 66 -7.02 -3.13 -10.27
C PRO A 66 -8.51 -3.46 -10.18
N LEU A 67 -9.06 -3.48 -8.96
CA LEU A 67 -10.49 -3.67 -8.74
C LEU A 67 -11.29 -2.43 -9.19
N ILE A 68 -10.83 -1.23 -8.83
CA ILE A 68 -11.48 0.04 -9.24
C ILE A 68 -11.49 0.16 -10.76
N GLU A 69 -10.38 -0.13 -11.47
CA GLU A 69 -10.30 -0.10 -12.92
C GLU A 69 -11.28 -1.08 -13.59
N LYS A 70 -11.43 -2.29 -13.02
CA LYS A 70 -12.44 -3.26 -13.50
C LYS A 70 -13.85 -2.76 -13.28
N LEU A 71 -14.12 -2.11 -12.15
CA LEU A 71 -15.44 -1.55 -11.84
C LEU A 71 -15.77 -0.34 -12.73
N GLU A 72 -14.80 0.49 -13.06
CA GLU A 72 -15.00 1.62 -14.00
C GLU A 72 -15.49 1.19 -15.38
N LYS A 73 -15.06 0.02 -15.85
CA LYS A 73 -15.48 -0.55 -17.14
C LYS A 73 -16.93 -1.02 -17.13
N LYS A 74 -17.54 -1.24 -15.95
CA LYS A 74 -18.93 -1.71 -15.86
C LYS A 74 -19.92 -0.56 -16.10
N LYS A 75 -20.86 -0.75 -17.02
CA LYS A 75 -21.93 0.23 -17.33
C LYS A 75 -22.85 0.50 -16.13
N SER A 76 -23.10 -0.53 -15.32
CA SER A 76 -23.96 -0.44 -14.11
C SER A 76 -23.39 0.42 -12.98
N ILE A 77 -22.09 0.76 -13.02
CA ILE A 77 -21.44 1.60 -12.01
C ILE A 77 -21.30 3.01 -12.57
N GLN A 78 -21.94 3.96 -11.89
CA GLN A 78 -21.96 5.36 -12.32
C GLN A 78 -20.85 6.17 -11.64
N LYS A 79 -20.60 5.96 -10.36
CA LYS A 79 -19.61 6.72 -9.59
C LYS A 79 -18.87 5.84 -8.59
N ILE A 80 -17.60 6.15 -8.42
CA ILE A 80 -16.75 5.57 -7.39
C ILE A 80 -16.13 6.73 -6.59
N LEU A 81 -16.22 6.66 -5.28
CA LEU A 81 -15.52 7.55 -4.37
C LEU A 81 -14.33 6.80 -3.80
N LEU A 82 -13.14 7.35 -3.94
CA LEU A 82 -11.95 6.87 -3.29
C LEU A 82 -11.50 7.90 -2.25
N THR A 83 -11.41 7.51 -0.99
CA THR A 83 -10.89 8.39 0.06
C THR A 83 -9.55 7.91 0.58
N SER A 84 -8.68 8.88 0.89
CA SER A 84 -7.38 8.60 1.52
C SER A 84 -7.02 9.63 2.58
N SER A 85 -5.97 9.35 3.37
CA SER A 85 -5.57 10.20 4.50
C SER A 85 -4.30 11.01 4.23
N THR A 86 -3.47 10.65 3.23
CA THR A 86 -2.14 11.24 3.00
C THR A 86 -2.01 11.93 1.64
N LEU A 87 -1.10 12.89 1.53
CA LEU A 87 -0.75 13.54 0.26
C LEU A 87 -0.21 12.54 -0.77
N SER A 88 0.65 11.62 -0.33
CA SER A 88 1.24 10.60 -1.20
C SER A 88 0.17 9.71 -1.82
N SER A 89 -0.84 9.31 -1.04
CA SER A 89 -1.97 8.52 -1.54
C SER A 89 -2.79 9.28 -2.58
N ALA A 90 -3.04 10.58 -2.35
CA ALA A 90 -3.73 11.45 -3.30
C ALA A 90 -2.92 11.67 -4.59
N SER A 91 -1.59 11.75 -4.49
CA SER A 91 -0.69 11.90 -5.65
C SER A 91 -0.64 10.64 -6.50
N ILE A 92 -0.61 9.46 -5.87
CA ILE A 92 -0.66 8.18 -6.57
C ILE A 92 -1.95 8.04 -7.35
N PHE A 93 -3.09 8.41 -6.77
CA PHE A 93 -4.38 8.38 -7.47
C PHE A 93 -4.36 9.17 -8.79
N LYS A 94 -3.67 10.33 -8.83
CA LYS A 94 -3.58 11.16 -10.05
C LYS A 94 -2.88 10.47 -11.22
N LYS A 95 -2.08 9.43 -10.97
CA LYS A 95 -1.39 8.67 -12.03
C LYS A 95 -2.32 7.73 -12.82
N PHE A 96 -3.53 7.46 -12.27
CA PHE A 96 -4.52 6.60 -12.92
C PHE A 96 -5.53 7.44 -13.69
N ASN A 97 -5.77 7.07 -14.95
CA ASN A 97 -6.72 7.77 -15.81
C ASN A 97 -8.15 7.23 -15.59
N LEU A 98 -8.77 7.66 -14.49
CA LEU A 98 -10.09 7.19 -14.05
C LEU A 98 -11.14 8.27 -14.31
N LYS A 99 -12.24 7.91 -15.00
CA LYS A 99 -13.31 8.85 -15.42
C LYS A 99 -14.49 8.92 -14.44
N LYS A 100 -14.81 7.79 -13.79
CA LYS A 100 -15.95 7.68 -12.86
C LYS A 100 -15.52 7.80 -11.40
N THR A 101 -14.20 7.74 -11.10
CA THR A 101 -13.67 7.74 -9.74
C THR A 101 -13.29 9.15 -9.32
N ILE A 102 -13.79 9.55 -8.16
CA ILE A 102 -13.50 10.83 -7.52
C ILE A 102 -12.64 10.56 -6.29
N HIS A 103 -11.56 11.31 -6.11
CA HIS A 103 -10.76 11.26 -4.90
C HIS A 103 -11.08 12.41 -3.95
N GLN A 104 -11.24 12.08 -2.66
CA GLN A 104 -11.40 13.02 -1.56
C GLN A 104 -10.59 12.57 -0.34
N PHE A 105 -10.13 13.52 0.50
CA PHE A 105 -9.55 13.17 1.78
C PHE A 105 -10.63 12.69 2.75
N PHE A 106 -10.28 11.64 3.50
CA PHE A 106 -11.15 11.05 4.51
C PHE A 106 -11.42 12.05 5.64
N PRO A 107 -12.67 12.17 6.13
CA PRO A 107 -13.00 13.09 7.21
C PRO A 107 -12.40 12.64 8.56
N ILE A 108 -12.20 13.59 9.47
CA ILE A 108 -11.89 13.25 10.86
C ILE A 108 -13.05 12.44 11.44
N ASP A 109 -12.75 11.35 12.15
CA ASP A 109 -13.74 10.38 12.62
C ASP A 109 -14.58 10.89 13.81
N SER A 110 -15.12 12.11 13.73
CA SER A 110 -16.10 12.61 14.70
C SER A 110 -17.52 12.25 14.29
N LYS A 111 -18.41 12.08 15.27
CA LYS A 111 -19.83 11.77 15.00
C LYS A 111 -20.48 12.78 14.05
N PHE A 112 -20.18 14.06 14.21
CA PHE A 112 -20.74 15.13 13.37
C PHE A 112 -20.20 15.06 11.94
N LEU A 113 -18.88 15.00 11.77
CA LEU A 113 -18.26 15.00 10.44
C LEU A 113 -18.56 13.72 9.67
N THR A 114 -18.57 12.56 10.32
CA THR A 114 -18.92 11.29 9.67
C THR A 114 -20.38 11.30 9.20
N LYS A 115 -21.31 11.83 10.00
CA LYS A 115 -22.69 12.00 9.59
C LYS A 115 -22.81 12.93 8.39
N LYS A 116 -22.18 14.14 8.44
CA LYS A 116 -22.15 15.12 7.34
C LYS A 116 -21.56 14.52 6.05
N PHE A 117 -20.49 13.75 6.17
CA PHE A 117 -19.88 13.05 5.04
C PHE A 117 -20.84 12.04 4.38
N LEU A 118 -21.48 11.20 5.18
CA LEU A 118 -22.42 10.19 4.68
C LEU A 118 -23.70 10.81 4.12
N ASP A 119 -24.18 11.92 4.70
CA ASP A 119 -25.35 12.66 4.19
C ASP A 119 -25.10 13.30 2.83
N TYR A 120 -23.86 13.74 2.58
CA TYR A 120 -23.47 14.29 1.28
C TYR A 120 -23.23 13.22 0.24
N TRP A 121 -22.35 12.24 0.53
CA TRP A 121 -21.93 11.25 -0.46
C TRP A 121 -22.96 10.15 -0.70
N LYS A 122 -23.77 9.78 0.28
CA LYS A 122 -24.80 8.73 0.22
C LYS A 122 -24.32 7.49 -0.52
N PRO A 123 -23.25 6.82 -0.06
CA PRO A 123 -22.73 5.65 -0.74
C PRO A 123 -23.70 4.48 -0.66
N SER A 124 -23.81 3.70 -1.74
CA SER A 124 -24.61 2.47 -1.78
C SER A 124 -23.92 1.29 -1.09
N ILE A 125 -22.58 1.36 -0.96
CA ILE A 125 -21.74 0.40 -0.27
C ILE A 125 -20.44 1.12 0.15
N ALA A 126 -19.93 0.76 1.33
CA ALA A 126 -18.66 1.26 1.85
C ALA A 126 -17.65 0.11 1.98
N ILE A 127 -16.47 0.27 1.38
CA ILE A 127 -15.40 -0.73 1.33
C ILE A 127 -14.15 -0.12 1.95
N PHE A 128 -13.77 -0.62 3.13
CA PHE A 128 -12.55 -0.22 3.84
C PHE A 128 -11.45 -1.24 3.62
N ILE A 129 -10.20 -0.77 3.53
CA ILE A 129 -9.08 -1.60 3.10
C ILE A 129 -8.12 -1.85 4.26
N GLU A 130 -7.64 -3.09 4.38
CA GLU A 130 -6.65 -3.55 5.36
C GLU A 130 -7.03 -3.30 6.82
N SER A 131 -6.41 -2.30 7.47
CA SER A 131 -6.54 -2.06 8.92
C SER A 131 -7.36 -0.82 9.25
N GLU A 132 -8.10 -0.29 8.28
CA GLU A 132 -8.85 0.96 8.41
C GLU A 132 -10.15 0.76 9.21
N ILE A 133 -10.04 0.82 10.54
CA ILE A 133 -11.16 0.66 11.48
C ILE A 133 -11.47 2.01 12.13
N TRP A 134 -12.60 2.60 11.78
CA TRP A 134 -13.01 3.94 12.20
C TRP A 134 -14.35 3.89 12.98
N PRO A 135 -14.31 3.93 14.32
CA PRO A 135 -15.47 3.65 15.18
C PRO A 135 -16.71 4.50 14.90
N ASN A 136 -16.59 5.83 14.81
CA ASN A 136 -17.75 6.65 14.55
C ASN A 136 -18.29 6.46 13.13
N MET A 137 -17.38 6.35 12.13
CA MET A 137 -17.76 6.12 10.76
C MET A 137 -18.52 4.79 10.61
N PHE A 138 -18.05 3.72 11.23
CA PHE A 138 -18.71 2.41 11.17
C PHE A 138 -20.10 2.43 11.82
N ILE A 139 -20.22 3.13 12.95
CA ILE A 139 -21.52 3.30 13.62
C ILE A 139 -22.49 4.08 12.72
N GLU A 140 -22.06 5.18 12.12
CA GLU A 140 -22.93 6.02 11.30
C GLU A 140 -23.27 5.33 9.94
N ILE A 141 -22.35 4.55 9.34
CA ILE A 141 -22.60 3.70 8.17
C ILE A 141 -23.73 2.71 8.49
N LYS A 142 -23.63 2.02 9.64
CA LYS A 142 -24.65 1.01 10.03
C LYS A 142 -26.01 1.64 10.31
N LYS A 143 -26.06 2.81 10.94
CA LYS A 143 -27.31 3.56 11.16
C LYS A 143 -28.02 3.95 9.87
N LYS A 144 -27.27 4.13 8.79
CA LYS A 144 -27.80 4.45 7.47
C LYS A 144 -28.08 3.19 6.62
N SER A 145 -27.97 2.01 7.20
CA SER A 145 -28.15 0.70 6.52
C SER A 145 -27.26 0.55 5.27
N ILE A 146 -26.10 1.20 5.26
CA ILE A 146 -25.11 1.06 4.18
C ILE A 146 -24.32 -0.21 4.42
N PRO A 147 -24.21 -1.15 3.47
CA PRO A 147 -23.36 -2.32 3.58
C PRO A 147 -21.90 -1.93 3.78
N LEU A 148 -21.26 -2.50 4.82
CA LEU A 148 -19.87 -2.23 5.18
C LEU A 148 -19.01 -3.47 4.94
N VAL A 149 -18.03 -3.34 4.07
CA VAL A 149 -17.08 -4.40 3.70
C VAL A 149 -15.68 -4.02 4.17
N LEU A 150 -14.98 -4.96 4.83
CA LEU A 150 -13.56 -4.84 5.11
C LEU A 150 -12.78 -5.73 4.14
N LEU A 151 -12.14 -5.11 3.16
CA LEU A 151 -11.47 -5.78 2.05
C LEU A 151 -9.95 -5.88 2.30
N ASN A 152 -9.34 -7.02 1.94
CA ASN A 152 -7.92 -7.29 2.19
C ASN A 152 -7.54 -7.10 3.66
N ALA A 153 -8.44 -7.45 4.57
CA ALA A 153 -8.32 -7.16 6.00
C ALA A 153 -7.01 -7.69 6.58
N ARG A 154 -6.37 -6.85 7.38
CA ARG A 154 -5.11 -7.15 8.06
C ARG A 154 -5.21 -6.77 9.53
N VAL A 155 -5.12 -7.75 10.41
CA VAL A 155 -5.02 -7.55 11.86
C VAL A 155 -3.75 -8.24 12.33
N THR A 156 -2.75 -7.48 12.76
CA THR A 156 -1.52 -8.04 13.33
C THR A 156 -1.76 -8.52 14.75
N LYS A 157 -0.95 -9.46 15.26
CA LYS A 157 -1.00 -9.95 16.66
C LYS A 157 -0.96 -8.79 17.66
N LYS A 158 -0.10 -7.78 17.42
CA LYS A 158 -0.02 -6.57 18.25
C LYS A 158 -1.32 -5.77 18.26
N ALA A 159 -1.93 -5.56 17.09
CA ALA A 159 -3.22 -4.87 16.97
C ALA A 159 -4.34 -5.68 17.62
N PHE A 160 -4.40 -7.01 17.39
CA PHE A 160 -5.35 -7.90 18.02
C PHE A 160 -5.29 -7.79 19.55
N ASN A 161 -4.09 -7.89 20.14
CA ASN A 161 -3.92 -7.80 21.60
C ASN A 161 -4.39 -6.44 22.16
N LYS A 162 -4.14 -5.34 21.44
CA LYS A 162 -4.65 -4.02 21.85
C LYS A 162 -6.18 -3.95 21.84
N TRP A 163 -6.80 -4.39 20.76
CA TRP A 163 -8.25 -4.43 20.64
C TRP A 163 -8.87 -5.41 21.64
N PHE A 164 -8.24 -6.54 21.91
CA PHE A 164 -8.75 -7.55 22.82
C PHE A 164 -8.78 -7.10 24.28
N LYS A 165 -7.90 -6.18 24.69
CA LYS A 165 -7.95 -5.55 26.02
C LYS A 165 -9.26 -4.80 26.30
N ILE A 166 -9.93 -4.35 25.25
CA ILE A 166 -11.21 -3.61 25.31
C ILE A 166 -12.31 -4.40 24.57
N LYS A 167 -12.37 -5.71 24.78
CA LYS A 167 -13.15 -6.68 24.00
C LYS A 167 -14.61 -6.25 23.76
N LYS A 168 -15.33 -5.79 24.79
CA LYS A 168 -16.73 -5.31 24.62
C LYS A 168 -16.86 -4.21 23.59
N PHE A 169 -15.92 -3.26 23.60
CA PHE A 169 -15.91 -2.18 22.62
C PHE A 169 -15.49 -2.66 21.24
N SER A 170 -14.49 -3.51 21.17
CA SER A 170 -14.03 -4.09 19.90
C SER A 170 -15.13 -4.89 19.23
N ASN A 171 -15.78 -5.81 19.94
CA ASN A 171 -16.91 -6.58 19.41
C ASN A 171 -18.03 -5.65 18.92
N TYR A 172 -18.35 -4.59 19.69
CA TYR A 172 -19.35 -3.60 19.27
C TYR A 172 -18.99 -2.90 17.96
N ILE A 173 -17.70 -2.55 17.72
CA ILE A 173 -17.27 -1.90 16.49
C ILE A 173 -17.16 -2.89 15.33
N PHE A 174 -16.52 -4.04 15.55
CA PHE A 174 -16.30 -5.02 14.49
C PHE A 174 -17.62 -5.70 14.06
N SER A 175 -18.63 -5.81 14.94
CA SER A 175 -19.97 -6.30 14.56
C SER A 175 -20.70 -5.41 13.55
N LYS A 176 -20.22 -4.18 13.31
CA LYS A 176 -20.78 -3.29 12.27
C LYS A 176 -20.34 -3.71 10.87
N ILE A 177 -19.30 -4.53 10.74
CA ILE A 177 -18.79 -5.03 9.45
C ILE A 177 -19.71 -6.16 8.99
N ASP A 178 -20.36 -5.98 7.84
CA ASP A 178 -21.27 -6.99 7.27
C ASP A 178 -20.48 -8.17 6.69
N ILE A 179 -19.34 -7.90 6.05
CA ILE A 179 -18.47 -8.94 5.51
C ILE A 179 -17.00 -8.50 5.53
N ALA A 180 -16.11 -9.37 5.93
CA ALA A 180 -14.67 -9.17 5.88
C ALA A 180 -13.97 -10.22 5.01
N TYR A 181 -12.99 -9.75 4.23
CA TYR A 181 -12.12 -10.56 3.38
C TYR A 181 -10.67 -10.45 3.89
N PRO A 182 -10.24 -11.30 4.84
CA PRO A 182 -8.89 -11.28 5.36
C PRO A 182 -7.88 -11.78 4.34
N GLN A 183 -6.66 -11.21 4.40
CA GLN A 183 -5.55 -11.61 3.53
C GLN A 183 -4.85 -12.92 3.97
N ASN A 184 -5.07 -13.38 5.22
CA ASN A 184 -4.47 -14.60 5.77
C ASN A 184 -5.35 -15.23 6.88
N PHE A 185 -5.02 -16.48 7.24
CA PHE A 185 -5.75 -17.25 8.25
C PHE A 185 -5.64 -16.67 9.68
N GLU A 186 -4.53 -16.01 10.01
CA GLU A 186 -4.36 -15.40 11.32
C GLU A 186 -5.38 -14.26 11.52
N THR A 187 -5.48 -13.37 10.54
CA THR A 187 -6.47 -12.29 10.53
C THR A 187 -7.91 -12.83 10.53
N LEU A 188 -8.18 -13.93 9.80
CA LEU A 188 -9.50 -14.60 9.83
C LEU A 188 -9.85 -15.03 11.25
N LYS A 189 -8.93 -15.68 11.98
CA LYS A 189 -9.15 -16.10 13.37
C LYS A 189 -9.45 -14.91 14.29
N TYR A 190 -8.73 -13.79 14.12
CA TYR A 190 -8.94 -12.58 14.91
C TYR A 190 -10.30 -11.92 14.64
N LEU A 191 -10.68 -11.79 13.39
CA LEU A 191 -11.97 -11.20 13.01
C LEU A 191 -13.16 -12.02 13.52
N LYS A 192 -13.07 -13.36 13.50
CA LYS A 192 -14.08 -14.23 14.13
C LYS A 192 -14.18 -14.02 15.64
N LYS A 193 -13.04 -13.81 16.33
CA LYS A 193 -13.04 -13.50 17.78
C LYS A 193 -13.66 -12.15 18.12
N PHE A 194 -13.69 -11.21 17.15
CA PHE A 194 -14.36 -9.91 17.27
C PHE A 194 -15.80 -9.93 16.74
N GLU A 195 -16.37 -11.12 16.49
CA GLU A 195 -17.78 -11.31 16.12
C GLU A 195 -18.17 -10.62 14.80
N VAL A 196 -17.24 -10.55 13.83
CA VAL A 196 -17.60 -10.13 12.47
C VAL A 196 -18.54 -11.16 11.86
N SER A 197 -19.70 -10.71 11.35
CA SER A 197 -20.80 -11.60 10.95
C SER A 197 -20.43 -12.58 9.84
N LYS A 198 -19.71 -12.10 8.79
CA LYS A 198 -19.28 -12.92 7.66
C LYS A 198 -17.80 -12.70 7.39
N VAL A 199 -17.00 -13.77 7.45
CA VAL A 199 -15.56 -13.72 7.18
C VAL A 199 -15.21 -14.77 6.13
N LYS A 200 -14.71 -14.34 4.94
CA LYS A 200 -14.36 -15.23 3.82
C LYS A 200 -12.93 -14.90 3.35
N ILE A 201 -12.06 -15.89 3.31
CA ILE A 201 -10.71 -15.73 2.78
C ILE A 201 -10.73 -15.77 1.24
N ILE A 202 -10.11 -14.77 0.61
CA ILE A 202 -9.97 -14.68 -0.85
C ILE A 202 -8.51 -14.51 -1.27
N GLY A 203 -7.58 -14.49 -0.31
CA GLY A 203 -6.18 -14.21 -0.54
C GLY A 203 -5.85 -12.71 -0.46
N ASN A 204 -4.60 -12.37 -0.74
CA ASN A 204 -4.11 -10.99 -0.65
C ASN A 204 -4.20 -10.29 -2.01
N LEU A 205 -4.92 -9.17 -2.06
CA LEU A 205 -5.10 -8.37 -3.28
C LEU A 205 -3.79 -7.87 -3.89
N LYS A 206 -2.73 -7.73 -3.09
CA LYS A 206 -1.40 -7.35 -3.58
C LYS A 206 -0.82 -8.36 -4.58
N PHE A 207 -1.29 -9.61 -4.56
CA PHE A 207 -0.88 -10.64 -5.51
C PHE A 207 -1.83 -10.78 -6.70
N SER A 208 -2.92 -9.99 -6.76
CA SER A 208 -3.88 -10.00 -7.87
C SER A 208 -3.49 -9.10 -9.04
N GLU A 209 -2.23 -8.62 -9.08
CA GLU A 209 -1.76 -7.79 -10.17
C GLU A 209 -1.93 -8.49 -11.53
N ASN A 210 -2.41 -7.73 -12.49
CA ASN A 210 -2.68 -8.22 -13.85
C ASN A 210 -1.39 -8.82 -14.45
N LYS A 211 -1.41 -10.10 -14.76
CA LYS A 211 -0.37 -10.78 -15.56
C LYS A 211 -0.12 -10.15 -16.93
N ASN A 212 -0.87 -9.10 -17.29
CA ASN A 212 -0.88 -8.44 -18.60
C ASN A 212 -0.18 -7.07 -18.64
N ASP A 213 0.53 -6.66 -17.60
CA ASP A 213 1.31 -5.41 -17.69
C ASP A 213 2.52 -5.61 -18.62
N LYS A 214 2.33 -5.22 -19.90
CA LYS A 214 3.40 -5.10 -20.91
C LYS A 214 4.54 -4.19 -20.44
N THR A 215 4.31 -3.35 -19.40
CA THR A 215 5.31 -2.48 -18.78
C THR A 215 6.26 -3.18 -17.81
N THR A 216 6.03 -4.47 -17.52
CA THR A 216 6.84 -5.26 -16.56
C THR A 216 7.90 -6.13 -17.23
N SER A 217 8.33 -5.85 -18.44
CA SER A 217 9.46 -6.50 -19.09
C SER A 217 10.68 -5.59 -19.16
N LEU A 218 11.86 -6.16 -18.94
CA LEU A 218 13.13 -5.52 -19.24
C LEU A 218 13.27 -5.39 -20.77
N SER A 219 14.14 -4.48 -21.21
CA SER A 219 14.40 -4.32 -22.65
C SER A 219 14.91 -5.61 -23.26
N LYS A 220 14.58 -5.85 -24.54
CA LYS A 220 15.07 -7.04 -25.26
C LYS A 220 16.59 -7.09 -25.31
N SER A 221 17.25 -5.91 -25.41
CA SER A 221 18.71 -5.80 -25.36
C SER A 221 19.27 -6.28 -24.03
N PHE A 222 18.69 -5.84 -22.90
CA PHE A 222 19.12 -6.28 -21.57
C PHE A 222 18.98 -7.80 -21.38
N ILE A 223 17.85 -8.38 -21.80
CA ILE A 223 17.64 -9.83 -21.71
C ILE A 223 18.67 -10.57 -22.55
N LYS A 224 19.00 -10.09 -23.76
CA LYS A 224 20.03 -10.68 -24.62
C LYS A 224 21.42 -10.68 -23.97
N GLN A 225 21.76 -9.61 -23.26
CA GLN A 225 23.06 -9.46 -22.56
C GLN A 225 23.25 -10.42 -21.39
N ILE A 226 22.16 -10.84 -20.73
CA ILE A 226 22.20 -11.75 -19.59
C ILE A 226 21.87 -13.22 -19.95
N ASN A 227 21.54 -13.50 -21.21
CA ASN A 227 21.04 -14.82 -21.64
C ASN A 227 21.98 -15.98 -21.29
N ASN A 228 23.30 -15.72 -21.28
CA ASN A 228 24.32 -16.70 -20.93
C ASN A 228 24.83 -16.59 -19.49
N LYS A 229 24.19 -15.75 -18.65
CA LYS A 229 24.57 -15.56 -17.25
C LYS A 229 23.64 -16.35 -16.33
N LYS A 230 24.18 -16.91 -15.26
CA LYS A 230 23.40 -17.39 -14.12
C LYS A 230 23.05 -16.19 -13.25
N VAL A 231 21.75 -15.89 -13.13
CA VAL A 231 21.29 -14.69 -12.44
C VAL A 231 20.57 -15.04 -11.14
N TRP A 232 20.99 -14.45 -10.04
CA TRP A 232 20.23 -14.45 -8.81
C TRP A 232 20.05 -13.01 -8.28
N CYS A 233 19.04 -12.79 -7.45
CA CYS A 233 18.68 -11.45 -6.99
C CYS A 233 18.62 -11.38 -5.47
N ALA A 234 19.24 -10.35 -4.90
CA ALA A 234 19.04 -9.93 -3.52
C ALA A 234 18.16 -8.67 -3.52
N SER A 235 16.93 -8.79 -3.05
CA SER A 235 15.92 -7.74 -3.14
C SER A 235 15.53 -7.17 -1.79
N SER A 236 15.26 -5.87 -1.76
CA SER A 236 14.90 -5.11 -0.55
C SER A 236 15.95 -5.22 0.56
N THR A 237 17.23 -5.23 0.18
CA THR A 237 18.33 -5.39 1.10
C THR A 237 18.48 -4.22 2.07
N HIS A 238 18.85 -4.54 3.30
CA HIS A 238 19.16 -3.60 4.38
C HIS A 238 20.67 -3.44 4.56
N ALA A 239 21.07 -2.54 5.47
CA ALA A 239 22.49 -2.28 5.74
C ALA A 239 23.21 -3.60 6.07
N ASP A 240 24.40 -3.76 5.46
CA ASP A 240 25.32 -4.89 5.55
C ASP A 240 24.88 -6.18 4.84
N GLU A 241 23.60 -6.38 4.52
CA GLU A 241 23.14 -7.53 3.71
C GLU A 241 23.75 -7.51 2.30
N GLU A 242 23.96 -6.31 1.73
CA GLU A 242 24.58 -6.16 0.40
C GLU A 242 26.02 -6.71 0.38
N LEU A 243 26.78 -6.50 1.45
CA LEU A 243 28.13 -7.04 1.58
C LEU A 243 28.15 -8.56 1.74
N ILE A 244 27.19 -9.10 2.49
CA ILE A 244 27.01 -10.56 2.61
C ILE A 244 26.70 -11.14 1.22
N CYS A 245 25.80 -10.54 0.48
CA CYS A 245 25.47 -10.95 -0.89
C CYS A 245 26.69 -10.87 -1.83
N ALA A 246 27.51 -9.84 -1.72
CA ALA A 246 28.75 -9.72 -2.50
C ALA A 246 29.76 -10.81 -2.16
N LYS A 247 29.93 -11.16 -0.89
CA LYS A 247 30.80 -12.30 -0.46
C LYS A 247 30.25 -13.64 -0.99
N VAL A 248 28.93 -13.83 -0.97
CA VAL A 248 28.27 -15.01 -1.56
C VAL A 248 28.54 -15.05 -3.06
N HIS A 249 28.48 -13.91 -3.77
CA HIS A 249 28.82 -13.83 -5.18
C HIS A 249 30.26 -14.33 -5.43
N ILE A 250 31.25 -13.86 -4.66
CA ILE A 250 32.66 -14.28 -4.80
C ILE A 250 32.79 -15.78 -4.66
N ASN A 251 32.13 -16.37 -3.67
CA ASN A 251 32.17 -17.82 -3.45
C ASN A 251 31.51 -18.60 -4.57
N LEU A 252 30.36 -18.15 -5.04
CA LEU A 252 29.61 -18.79 -6.13
C LEU A 252 30.32 -18.63 -7.48
N LYS A 253 31.04 -17.53 -7.72
CA LYS A 253 31.79 -17.28 -8.96
C LYS A 253 32.91 -18.31 -9.18
N LYS A 254 33.45 -18.87 -8.10
CA LYS A 254 34.42 -19.99 -8.20
C LYS A 254 33.85 -21.23 -8.93
N LYS A 255 32.52 -21.44 -8.80
CA LYS A 255 31.80 -22.58 -9.45
C LYS A 255 31.08 -22.13 -10.71
N TYR A 256 30.65 -20.89 -10.81
CA TYR A 256 29.84 -20.37 -11.90
C TYR A 256 30.48 -19.10 -12.48
N GLN A 257 31.36 -19.25 -13.45
CA GLN A 257 32.12 -18.13 -14.05
C GLN A 257 31.22 -17.05 -14.64
N ASN A 258 30.07 -17.41 -15.23
CA ASN A 258 29.08 -16.48 -15.80
C ASN A 258 27.99 -16.09 -14.80
N LEU A 259 28.35 -15.81 -13.53
CA LEU A 259 27.42 -15.40 -12.51
C LEU A 259 27.18 -13.89 -12.57
N LEU A 260 25.91 -13.48 -12.43
CA LEU A 260 25.50 -12.10 -12.21
C LEU A 260 24.64 -12.03 -10.94
N THR A 261 24.98 -11.14 -10.03
CA THR A 261 24.15 -10.85 -8.86
C THR A 261 23.44 -9.53 -9.04
N ILE A 262 22.12 -9.52 -8.93
CA ILE A 262 21.30 -8.30 -8.94
C ILE A 262 21.01 -7.93 -7.50
N ILE A 263 21.34 -6.68 -7.12
CA ILE A 263 21.01 -6.13 -5.79
C ILE A 263 20.00 -5.02 -5.96
N ILE A 264 18.87 -5.13 -5.25
CA ILE A 264 17.80 -4.13 -5.21
C ILE A 264 17.70 -3.62 -3.77
N PRO A 265 18.39 -2.52 -3.41
CA PRO A 265 18.39 -2.04 -2.05
C PRO A 265 17.03 -1.48 -1.64
N ARG A 266 16.67 -1.63 -0.37
CA ARG A 266 15.44 -1.08 0.21
C ARG A 266 15.39 0.45 0.11
N HIS A 267 16.55 1.10 0.19
CA HIS A 267 16.72 2.54 0.15
C HIS A 267 17.73 2.91 -0.93
N THR A 268 17.28 3.51 -2.00
CA THR A 268 18.11 3.86 -3.17
C THR A 268 19.13 4.98 -2.89
N ASN A 269 18.92 5.79 -1.85
CA ASN A 269 19.90 6.81 -1.42
C ASN A 269 21.20 6.23 -0.87
N ARG A 270 21.28 4.91 -0.64
CA ARG A 270 22.50 4.22 -0.18
C ARG A 270 23.33 3.61 -1.30
N VAL A 271 22.90 3.74 -2.54
CA VAL A 271 23.53 3.04 -3.69
C VAL A 271 25.01 3.40 -3.84
N GLU A 272 25.38 4.66 -3.68
CA GLU A 272 26.79 5.09 -3.74
C GLU A 272 27.63 4.42 -2.66
N GLU A 273 27.17 4.42 -1.40
CA GLU A 273 27.82 3.73 -0.29
C GLU A 273 27.99 2.24 -0.57
N ILE A 274 26.93 1.58 -1.04
CA ILE A 274 26.91 0.15 -1.36
C ILE A 274 27.90 -0.16 -2.49
N THR A 275 27.90 0.62 -3.55
CA THR A 275 28.83 0.49 -4.71
C THR A 275 30.27 0.55 -4.23
N ASN A 276 30.64 1.58 -3.46
CA ASN A 276 31.99 1.78 -2.96
C ASN A 276 32.46 0.62 -2.06
N LYS A 277 31.56 0.11 -1.21
CA LYS A 277 31.87 -1.05 -0.34
C LYS A 277 32.10 -2.33 -1.14
N ILE A 278 31.31 -2.57 -2.17
CA ILE A 278 31.40 -3.79 -3.01
C ILE A 278 32.63 -3.72 -3.92
N GLN A 279 32.93 -2.55 -4.50
CA GLN A 279 34.14 -2.36 -5.33
C GLN A 279 35.45 -2.59 -4.55
N LYS A 280 35.48 -2.29 -3.24
CA LYS A 280 36.62 -2.61 -2.36
C LYS A 280 36.87 -4.12 -2.21
N LEU A 281 35.90 -4.96 -2.57
CA LEU A 281 36.05 -6.43 -2.62
C LEU A 281 36.60 -6.92 -3.97
N GLY A 282 36.96 -6.01 -4.89
CA GLY A 282 37.43 -6.33 -6.23
C GLY A 282 36.35 -6.74 -7.23
N LEU A 283 35.09 -6.41 -6.98
CA LEU A 283 33.97 -6.75 -7.86
C LEU A 283 33.59 -5.58 -8.76
N ASN A 284 33.26 -5.90 -10.02
CA ASN A 284 32.76 -4.94 -10.99
C ASN A 284 31.27 -4.67 -10.76
N VAL A 285 30.95 -3.42 -10.40
CA VAL A 285 29.59 -2.98 -10.03
C VAL A 285 29.05 -2.03 -11.10
N MET A 286 27.81 -2.27 -11.53
CA MET A 286 27.06 -1.35 -12.40
C MET A 286 25.72 -0.98 -11.78
N SER A 287 25.30 0.29 -11.98
CA SER A 287 23.99 0.79 -11.54
C SER A 287 23.01 0.90 -12.69
N HIS A 288 21.76 0.54 -12.43
CA HIS A 288 20.69 0.49 -13.44
C HIS A 288 20.38 1.86 -14.08
N SER A 289 20.38 2.94 -13.28
CA SER A 289 20.09 4.30 -13.77
C SER A 289 21.19 4.87 -14.65
N LEU A 290 22.44 4.48 -14.45
CA LEU A 290 23.60 5.04 -15.15
C LEU A 290 23.93 4.31 -16.45
N ASN A 291 23.61 3.00 -16.53
CA ASN A 291 24.03 2.16 -17.66
C ASN A 291 22.83 1.37 -18.20
N LYS A 292 22.55 1.58 -19.47
CA LYS A 292 21.51 0.82 -20.20
C LYS A 292 21.99 -0.56 -20.66
N GLU A 293 23.31 -0.82 -20.62
CA GLU A 293 23.93 -2.06 -21.08
C GLU A 293 24.79 -2.68 -19.99
N ILE A 294 24.72 -4.02 -19.85
CA ILE A 294 25.55 -4.77 -18.92
C ILE A 294 26.85 -5.15 -19.63
N LEU A 295 27.98 -4.79 -19.04
CA LEU A 295 29.28 -5.23 -19.53
C LEU A 295 29.51 -6.73 -19.26
N LYS A 296 30.33 -7.40 -20.10
CA LYS A 296 30.60 -8.84 -19.97
C LYS A 296 31.17 -9.20 -18.59
N ASP A 297 32.00 -8.35 -18.03
CA ASP A 297 32.70 -8.52 -16.76
C ASP A 297 31.93 -8.02 -15.52
N THR A 298 30.69 -7.57 -15.70
CA THR A 298 29.84 -7.13 -14.58
C THR A 298 29.54 -8.29 -13.63
N ASP A 299 29.91 -8.11 -12.36
CA ASP A 299 29.66 -9.05 -11.25
C ASP A 299 28.35 -8.73 -10.54
N ILE A 300 28.18 -7.48 -10.17
CA ILE A 300 27.03 -6.98 -9.39
C ILE A 300 26.32 -5.91 -10.18
N TYR A 301 24.99 -6.07 -10.31
CA TYR A 301 24.11 -5.08 -10.93
C TYR A 301 23.17 -4.50 -9.89
N ILE A 302 23.30 -3.21 -9.59
CA ILE A 302 22.47 -2.55 -8.57
C ILE A 302 21.30 -1.85 -9.24
N VAL A 303 20.08 -2.17 -8.79
CA VAL A 303 18.84 -1.53 -9.25
C VAL A 303 18.49 -0.39 -8.31
N ASP A 304 18.81 0.81 -8.74
CA ASP A 304 18.69 2.06 -8.00
C ASP A 304 17.39 2.85 -8.33
N THR A 305 16.45 2.21 -9.01
CA THR A 305 15.16 2.79 -9.41
C THR A 305 13.99 2.12 -8.70
N TYR A 306 12.96 2.91 -8.38
CA TYR A 306 11.75 2.39 -7.73
C TYR A 306 10.76 1.77 -8.72
N GLY A 307 10.07 0.69 -8.29
CA GLY A 307 8.95 0.09 -9.04
C GLY A 307 9.36 -0.96 -10.06
N GLU A 308 10.63 -1.31 -10.16
CA GLU A 308 11.14 -2.23 -11.17
C GLU A 308 11.43 -3.66 -10.67
N THR A 309 11.30 -3.89 -9.37
CA THR A 309 11.64 -5.15 -8.69
C THR A 309 11.08 -6.39 -9.40
N GLN A 310 9.81 -6.33 -9.83
CA GLN A 310 9.17 -7.47 -10.51
C GLN A 310 9.80 -7.83 -11.86
N LYS A 311 10.37 -6.86 -12.58
CA LYS A 311 11.07 -7.11 -13.84
C LYS A 311 12.28 -8.02 -13.61
N PHE A 312 13.00 -7.73 -12.52
CA PHE A 312 14.22 -8.49 -12.16
C PHE A 312 13.91 -9.85 -11.56
N TYR A 313 12.79 -10.02 -10.84
CA TYR A 313 12.36 -11.33 -10.35
C TYR A 313 12.10 -12.34 -11.47
N LYS A 314 11.60 -11.86 -12.63
CA LYS A 314 11.30 -12.75 -13.78
C LYS A 314 12.55 -13.39 -14.41
N ILE A 315 13.70 -12.77 -14.22
CA ILE A 315 14.97 -13.21 -14.81
C ILE A 315 15.94 -13.82 -13.78
N SER A 316 15.54 -13.84 -12.51
CA SER A 316 16.40 -14.28 -11.39
C SER A 316 15.90 -15.57 -10.78
N ASN A 317 16.81 -16.50 -10.54
CA ASN A 317 16.53 -17.73 -9.81
C ASN A 317 17.83 -18.23 -9.12
N PRO A 318 17.90 -18.20 -7.75
CA PRO A 318 16.87 -17.83 -6.77
C PRO A 318 16.76 -16.31 -6.48
N VAL A 319 15.84 -15.93 -5.57
CA VAL A 319 15.70 -14.58 -5.03
C VAL A 319 15.84 -14.62 -3.50
N PHE A 320 16.78 -13.84 -2.96
CA PHE A 320 16.90 -13.54 -1.53
C PHE A 320 16.08 -12.28 -1.20
N LEU A 321 15.32 -12.31 -0.13
CA LEU A 321 14.58 -11.14 0.38
C LEU A 321 15.26 -10.60 1.64
N GLY A 322 15.77 -9.37 1.56
CA GLY A 322 16.40 -8.67 2.66
C GLY A 322 15.46 -8.38 3.83
N GLY A 323 16.03 -8.07 4.99
CA GLY A 323 15.32 -7.90 6.26
C GLY A 323 15.02 -9.23 6.95
N SER A 324 15.67 -10.32 6.55
CA SER A 324 15.55 -11.65 7.14
C SER A 324 16.83 -12.16 7.81
N LEU A 325 17.91 -11.38 7.80
CA LEU A 325 19.17 -11.66 8.49
C LEU A 325 19.31 -10.81 9.75
#